data_fa295bef71d03c3d7e758276c3879f63
#
_entry.id   fa295bef71d03c3d7e758276c3879f63
#
_cell.length_a   1.000
_cell.length_b   1.000
_cell.length_c   1.000
_cell.angle_alpha   90.00
_cell.angle_beta   90.00
_cell.angle_gamma   90.00
#
_symmetry.space_group_name_H-M   'P 1'
#
loop_
_entity.id
_entity.type
_entity.pdbx_description
1 polymer ?
#
loop_
_entity_poly.entity_id
_entity_poly.type
_entity_poly.pdbx_seq_one_letter_code
_entity_poly.pdbx_strand_id
1 'polypeptide(L)'
;MDSTDHGVEARVADLVHRADEIVKAAPARRDESAVIGQAGELLEQARDLLDDVADPERRRALAAQVSRRIGDLDRALVASFQGPSPGVRRAPTKVVDPARIPPNQHLTAGVPVLHVGRMPDTAAGDWRLTVTGLVERRTVFSLDDLRDLGTVTERSDFHCVTSWSRLDNDWTGVRVRDVIDAAGVKAAASHVIASGHPAYSANLDLEVVRRDDSLLAWAHDGAPLTREHGGPLRLVVPVRYGWKSVKWVTELRLLDRDVHGYWEERGYHDVADPFLEQRFA
;
A
#
# COMPACT_ATOMS: atom_id res chain seq x y z
N MET A 1 34.20 -5.62 -22.22
CA MET A 1 33.28 -4.62 -21.60
C MET A 1 32.34 -4.23 -22.71
N ASP A 2 31.11 -4.71 -22.61
CA ASP A 2 30.17 -4.78 -23.71
C ASP A 2 29.42 -3.45 -23.87
N SER A 3 29.19 -3.01 -25.12
CA SER A 3 28.50 -1.73 -25.43
C SER A 3 27.03 -1.70 -24.96
N THR A 4 26.46 -2.85 -24.63
CA THR A 4 25.12 -3.03 -24.08
C THR A 4 24.98 -2.54 -22.64
N ASP A 5 26.01 -2.74 -21.80
CA ASP A 5 26.00 -2.36 -20.38
C ASP A 5 25.99 -0.83 -20.19
N HIS A 6 26.77 -0.10 -20.99
CA HIS A 6 26.73 1.37 -21.02
C HIS A 6 25.36 1.94 -21.44
N GLY A 7 24.62 1.21 -22.26
CA GLY A 7 23.27 1.57 -22.71
C GLY A 7 22.24 1.51 -21.57
N VAL A 8 22.31 0.46 -20.73
CA VAL A 8 21.38 0.29 -19.60
C VAL A 8 21.65 1.32 -18.51
N GLU A 9 22.91 1.49 -18.10
CA GLU A 9 23.31 2.51 -17.12
C GLU A 9 22.89 3.92 -17.53
N ALA A 10 23.10 4.27 -18.80
CA ALA A 10 22.68 5.56 -19.34
C ALA A 10 21.15 5.75 -19.29
N ARG A 11 20.38 4.69 -19.56
CA ARG A 11 18.91 4.72 -19.44
C ARG A 11 18.45 4.89 -18.00
N VAL A 12 19.05 4.21 -17.04
CA VAL A 12 18.77 4.40 -15.61
C VAL A 12 19.05 5.84 -15.20
N ALA A 13 20.20 6.39 -15.59
CA ALA A 13 20.58 7.77 -15.29
C ALA A 13 19.61 8.79 -15.94
N ASP A 14 19.18 8.57 -17.19
CA ASP A 14 18.18 9.40 -17.88
C ASP A 14 16.84 9.40 -17.15
N LEU A 15 16.35 8.24 -16.76
CA LEU A 15 15.08 8.12 -16.03
C LEU A 15 15.12 8.84 -14.68
N VAL A 16 16.22 8.72 -13.93
CA VAL A 16 16.42 9.44 -12.68
C VAL A 16 16.46 10.96 -12.91
N HIS A 17 17.20 11.40 -13.94
CA HIS A 17 17.28 12.82 -14.30
C HIS A 17 15.91 13.39 -14.69
N ARG A 18 15.16 12.69 -15.51
CA ARG A 18 13.80 13.10 -15.92
C ARG A 18 12.85 13.18 -14.73
N ALA A 19 12.93 12.24 -13.78
CA ALA A 19 12.17 12.30 -12.55
C ALA A 19 12.51 13.57 -11.74
N ASP A 20 13.79 13.90 -11.59
CA ASP A 20 14.25 15.12 -10.93
C ASP A 20 13.74 16.38 -11.64
N GLU A 21 13.75 16.44 -12.97
CA GLU A 21 13.27 17.59 -13.74
C GLU A 21 11.74 17.77 -13.61
N ILE A 22 10.97 16.69 -13.58
CA ILE A 22 9.53 16.76 -13.34
C ILE A 22 9.23 17.37 -11.96
N VAL A 23 9.96 16.95 -10.92
CA VAL A 23 9.79 17.49 -9.57
C VAL A 23 10.18 18.97 -9.50
N LYS A 24 11.29 19.37 -10.14
CA LYS A 24 11.74 20.76 -10.17
C LYS A 24 10.81 21.69 -10.97
N ALA A 25 10.20 21.18 -12.03
CA ALA A 25 9.30 21.95 -12.89
C ALA A 25 7.90 22.12 -12.30
N ALA A 26 7.57 21.41 -11.19
CA ALA A 26 6.26 21.47 -10.59
C ALA A 26 5.93 22.87 -10.04
N PRO A 27 4.84 23.50 -10.51
CA PRO A 27 4.39 24.76 -9.92
C PRO A 27 3.88 24.48 -8.50
N ALA A 28 4.37 25.27 -7.53
CA ALA A 28 3.90 25.19 -6.16
C ALA A 28 2.37 25.33 -6.11
N ARG A 29 1.65 24.29 -5.65
CA ARG A 29 0.24 24.27 -5.22
C ARG A 29 -0.89 23.78 -6.14
N ARG A 30 -0.67 23.26 -7.34
CA ARG A 30 -1.72 22.50 -8.08
C ARG A 30 -1.10 21.29 -8.74
N ASP A 31 -1.62 20.11 -8.50
CA ASP A 31 -1.19 18.81 -9.05
C ASP A 31 0.13 18.21 -8.52
N GLU A 32 0.58 18.59 -7.31
CA GLU A 32 1.82 18.04 -6.73
C GLU A 32 1.80 16.51 -6.62
N SER A 33 0.65 15.92 -6.28
CA SER A 33 0.49 14.45 -6.23
C SER A 33 0.60 13.79 -7.61
N ALA A 34 0.09 14.41 -8.66
CA ALA A 34 0.21 13.90 -10.03
C ALA A 34 1.65 13.97 -10.53
N VAL A 35 2.35 15.07 -10.21
CA VAL A 35 3.77 15.27 -10.55
C VAL A 35 4.65 14.25 -9.82
N ILE A 36 4.43 14.06 -8.52
CA ILE A 36 5.15 13.06 -7.73
C ILE A 36 4.86 11.65 -8.26
N GLY A 37 3.61 11.36 -8.66
CA GLY A 37 3.24 10.10 -9.30
C GLY A 37 4.02 9.84 -10.59
N GLN A 38 4.11 10.83 -11.49
CA GLN A 38 4.88 10.72 -12.74
C GLN A 38 6.38 10.53 -12.50
N ALA A 39 6.96 11.26 -11.56
CA ALA A 39 8.36 11.09 -11.18
C ALA A 39 8.59 9.69 -10.57
N GLY A 40 7.67 9.20 -9.75
CA GLY A 40 7.69 7.87 -9.18
C GLY A 40 7.68 6.78 -10.25
N GLU A 41 6.83 6.89 -11.28
CA GLU A 41 6.80 5.93 -12.40
C GLU A 41 8.15 5.83 -13.14
N LEU A 42 8.84 6.95 -13.33
CA LEU A 42 10.17 6.96 -13.96
C LEU A 42 11.22 6.27 -13.08
N LEU A 43 11.18 6.49 -11.76
CA LEU A 43 12.09 5.84 -10.83
C LEU A 43 11.83 4.34 -10.70
N GLU A 44 10.58 3.90 -10.79
CA GLU A 44 10.24 2.48 -10.84
C GLU A 44 10.76 1.83 -12.14
N GLN A 45 10.61 2.49 -13.29
CA GLN A 45 11.21 2.04 -14.55
C GLN A 45 12.75 1.96 -14.45
N ALA A 46 13.37 2.94 -13.79
CA ALA A 46 14.82 2.90 -13.52
C ALA A 46 15.20 1.71 -12.64
N ARG A 47 14.40 1.38 -11.63
CA ARG A 47 14.60 0.24 -10.75
C ARG A 47 14.50 -1.08 -11.50
N ASP A 48 13.52 -1.23 -12.38
CA ASP A 48 13.32 -2.45 -13.17
C ASP A 48 14.50 -2.75 -14.11
N LEU A 49 15.21 -1.72 -14.56
CA LEU A 49 16.40 -1.85 -15.40
C LEU A 49 17.67 -2.23 -14.62
N LEU A 50 17.66 -2.16 -13.28
CA LEU A 50 18.86 -2.46 -12.46
C LEU A 50 19.33 -3.91 -12.60
N ASP A 51 18.40 -4.83 -12.82
CA ASP A 51 18.73 -6.25 -12.97
C ASP A 51 19.53 -6.54 -14.26
N ASP A 52 19.39 -5.66 -15.26
CA ASP A 52 20.12 -5.75 -16.53
C ASP A 52 21.52 -5.12 -16.45
N VAL A 53 21.90 -4.48 -15.34
CA VAL A 53 23.25 -3.94 -15.12
C VAL A 53 24.19 -5.06 -14.73
N ALA A 54 25.16 -5.38 -15.58
CA ALA A 54 26.05 -6.53 -15.41
C ALA A 54 27.05 -6.34 -14.26
N ASP A 55 27.60 -5.12 -14.08
CA ASP A 55 28.55 -4.82 -13.02
C ASP A 55 27.85 -4.75 -11.64
N PRO A 56 28.16 -5.66 -10.69
CA PRO A 56 27.50 -5.69 -9.37
C PRO A 56 27.76 -4.44 -8.50
N GLU A 57 28.92 -3.78 -8.63
CA GLU A 57 29.24 -2.58 -7.86
C GLU A 57 28.44 -1.39 -8.39
N ARG A 58 28.40 -1.22 -9.70
CA ARG A 58 27.58 -0.19 -10.37
C ARG A 58 26.11 -0.42 -10.13
N ARG A 59 25.61 -1.66 -10.23
CA ARG A 59 24.24 -2.02 -9.90
C ARG A 59 23.87 -1.56 -8.48
N ARG A 60 24.72 -1.85 -7.47
CA ARG A 60 24.49 -1.41 -6.08
C ARG A 60 24.47 0.11 -5.95
N ALA A 61 25.40 0.81 -6.62
CA ALA A 61 25.46 2.27 -6.58
C ALA A 61 24.21 2.90 -7.19
N LEU A 62 23.77 2.43 -8.36
CA LEU A 62 22.55 2.88 -9.03
C LEU A 62 21.30 2.54 -8.22
N ALA A 63 21.21 1.33 -7.67
CA ALA A 63 20.10 0.93 -6.80
C ALA A 63 19.99 1.83 -5.57
N ALA A 64 21.11 2.17 -4.93
CA ALA A 64 21.13 3.11 -3.81
C ALA A 64 20.72 4.52 -4.23
N GLN A 65 21.05 4.96 -5.44
CA GLN A 65 20.63 6.27 -5.98
C GLN A 65 19.12 6.29 -6.24
N VAL A 66 18.59 5.30 -6.95
CA VAL A 66 17.15 5.17 -7.25
C VAL A 66 16.34 5.09 -5.96
N SER A 67 16.76 4.24 -5.00
CA SER A 67 16.08 4.10 -3.70
C SER A 67 16.06 5.39 -2.90
N ARG A 68 17.16 6.15 -2.88
CA ARG A 68 17.17 7.48 -2.21
C ARG A 68 16.17 8.43 -2.87
N ARG A 69 16.09 8.47 -4.21
CA ARG A 69 15.16 9.34 -4.93
C ARG A 69 13.71 8.97 -4.71
N ILE A 70 13.40 7.67 -4.70
CA ILE A 70 12.06 7.18 -4.31
C ILE A 70 11.73 7.66 -2.89
N GLY A 71 12.63 7.48 -1.93
CA GLY A 71 12.42 7.95 -0.55
C GLY A 71 12.27 9.47 -0.42
N ASP A 72 12.95 10.28 -1.27
CA ASP A 72 12.77 11.73 -1.31
C ASP A 72 11.38 12.10 -1.83
N LEU A 73 10.91 11.44 -2.90
CA LEU A 73 9.56 11.64 -3.44
C LEU A 73 8.48 11.24 -2.44
N ASP A 74 8.66 10.12 -1.76
CA ASP A 74 7.73 9.65 -0.73
C ASP A 74 7.61 10.65 0.42
N ARG A 75 8.75 11.22 0.87
CA ARG A 75 8.75 12.30 1.88
C ARG A 75 8.09 13.58 1.38
N ALA A 76 8.33 13.96 0.13
CA ALA A 76 7.66 15.11 -0.49
C ALA A 76 6.16 14.89 -0.60
N LEU A 77 5.73 13.68 -1.00
CA LEU A 77 4.33 13.29 -1.07
C LEU A 77 3.66 13.41 0.31
N VAL A 78 4.28 12.86 1.35
CA VAL A 78 3.78 12.97 2.74
C VAL A 78 3.74 14.43 3.19
N ALA A 79 4.75 15.23 2.89
CA ALA A 79 4.80 16.64 3.24
C ALA A 79 3.70 17.46 2.51
N SER A 80 3.39 17.13 1.25
CA SER A 80 2.32 17.79 0.47
C SER A 80 0.93 17.54 1.06
N PHE A 81 0.76 16.44 1.80
CA PHE A 81 -0.50 16.07 2.47
C PHE A 81 -0.63 16.60 3.90
N GLN A 82 0.38 17.26 4.47
CA GLN A 82 0.29 17.87 5.81
C GLN A 82 -0.59 19.13 5.86
N GLY A 83 -1.12 19.57 4.72
CA GLY A 83 -2.16 20.59 4.62
C GLY A 83 -3.51 19.98 4.27
N PRO A 84 -4.62 20.76 4.34
CA PRO A 84 -5.92 20.29 3.85
C PRO A 84 -5.77 19.93 2.38
N SER A 85 -5.93 18.63 2.06
CA SER A 85 -5.79 18.12 0.68
C SER A 85 -6.69 18.91 -0.27
N PRO A 86 -6.17 19.53 -1.33
CA PRO A 86 -6.97 20.26 -2.30
C PRO A 86 -8.01 19.32 -2.91
N GLY A 87 -9.30 19.69 -2.84
CA GLY A 87 -10.41 18.93 -3.43
C GLY A 87 -11.06 17.89 -2.50
N VAL A 88 -10.54 17.65 -1.30
CA VAL A 88 -11.24 16.83 -0.31
C VAL A 88 -12.38 17.64 0.30
N ARG A 89 -13.61 17.26 0.01
CA ARG A 89 -14.80 17.85 0.67
C ARG A 89 -14.72 17.51 2.16
N ARG A 90 -14.71 18.51 3.03
CA ARG A 90 -14.94 18.29 4.46
C ARG A 90 -16.30 17.59 4.64
N ALA A 91 -16.32 16.58 5.51
CA ALA A 91 -17.57 15.95 5.90
C ALA A 91 -18.53 17.04 6.46
N PRO A 92 -19.83 16.96 6.17
CA PRO A 92 -20.81 17.83 6.81
C PRO A 92 -20.71 17.64 8.32
N THR A 93 -20.93 18.71 9.07
CA THR A 93 -20.83 18.77 10.54
C THR A 93 -21.90 17.87 11.18
N LYS A 94 -21.69 16.56 11.14
CA LYS A 94 -22.43 15.61 11.96
C LYS A 94 -21.76 15.61 13.33
N VAL A 95 -22.54 15.58 14.40
CA VAL A 95 -21.98 15.37 15.74
C VAL A 95 -21.29 14.00 15.73
N VAL A 96 -19.99 14.00 15.79
CA VAL A 96 -19.14 12.79 15.77
C VAL A 96 -18.54 12.64 17.17
N ASP A 97 -18.51 11.42 17.65
CA ASP A 97 -17.79 11.10 18.88
C ASP A 97 -16.29 11.41 18.68
N PRO A 98 -15.70 12.37 19.43
CA PRO A 98 -14.29 12.71 19.29
C PRO A 98 -13.35 11.54 19.56
N ALA A 99 -13.76 10.54 20.35
CA ALA A 99 -12.97 9.35 20.63
C ALA A 99 -12.70 8.47 19.38
N ARG A 100 -13.47 8.67 18.31
CA ARG A 100 -13.27 8.00 17.01
C ARG A 100 -12.24 8.68 16.12
N ILE A 101 -11.75 9.86 16.50
CA ILE A 101 -10.82 10.65 15.68
C ILE A 101 -9.46 10.64 16.35
N PRO A 102 -8.46 9.96 15.79
CA PRO A 102 -7.10 10.00 16.30
C PRO A 102 -6.54 11.43 16.36
N PRO A 103 -5.54 11.70 17.20
CA PRO A 103 -4.89 13.01 17.25
C PRO A 103 -4.43 13.49 15.87
N ASN A 104 -4.48 14.80 15.63
CA ASN A 104 -4.03 15.46 14.41
C ASN A 104 -4.68 14.95 13.10
N GLN A 105 -5.90 14.38 13.18
CA GLN A 105 -6.69 13.96 12.02
C GLN A 105 -7.79 14.98 11.73
N HIS A 106 -8.12 15.16 10.43
CA HIS A 106 -9.30 15.88 9.99
C HIS A 106 -10.28 14.95 9.27
N LEU A 107 -11.56 15.20 9.38
CA LEU A 107 -12.59 14.38 8.74
C LEU A 107 -12.74 14.71 7.26
N THR A 108 -12.88 13.67 6.45
CA THR A 108 -13.14 13.78 5.01
C THR A 108 -14.44 13.06 4.64
N ALA A 109 -15.11 13.54 3.59
CA ALA A 109 -16.28 12.88 3.03
C ALA A 109 -15.90 11.79 2.00
N GLY A 110 -14.74 11.91 1.38
CA GLY A 110 -14.21 10.97 0.40
C GLY A 110 -12.95 10.25 0.90
N VAL A 111 -12.46 9.31 0.12
CA VAL A 111 -11.19 8.64 0.33
C VAL A 111 -10.19 9.19 -0.68
N PRO A 112 -9.18 9.97 -0.26
CA PRO A 112 -8.12 10.43 -1.16
C PRO A 112 -7.38 9.24 -1.79
N VAL A 113 -7.02 9.38 -3.07
CA VAL A 113 -6.32 8.33 -3.81
C VAL A 113 -4.82 8.49 -3.62
N LEU A 114 -4.20 7.53 -2.96
CA LEU A 114 -2.76 7.44 -2.74
C LEU A 114 -2.30 6.02 -3.07
N HIS A 115 -1.25 5.89 -3.84
CA HIS A 115 -0.63 4.59 -4.13
C HIS A 115 0.83 4.77 -4.54
N VAL A 116 1.60 3.71 -4.42
CA VAL A 116 2.97 3.60 -4.88
C VAL A 116 2.96 2.90 -6.24
N GLY A 117 3.73 3.41 -7.19
CA GLY A 117 3.90 2.83 -8.51
C GLY A 117 2.63 2.83 -9.37
N ARG A 118 2.68 2.07 -10.45
CA ARG A 118 1.59 1.98 -11.43
C ARG A 118 0.44 1.10 -10.93
N MET A 119 -0.78 1.54 -11.12
CA MET A 119 -1.96 0.70 -10.87
C MET A 119 -2.01 -0.50 -11.81
N PRO A 120 -2.28 -1.72 -11.30
CA PRO A 120 -2.38 -2.91 -12.16
C PRO A 120 -3.56 -2.80 -13.12
N ASP A 121 -3.42 -3.44 -14.26
CA ASP A 121 -4.46 -3.54 -15.30
C ASP A 121 -5.00 -4.97 -15.41
N THR A 122 -5.10 -5.65 -14.26
CA THR A 122 -5.55 -7.04 -14.19
C THR A 122 -7.07 -7.07 -14.05
N ALA A 123 -7.73 -7.80 -14.93
CA ALA A 123 -9.16 -8.02 -14.83
C ALA A 123 -9.51 -8.81 -13.55
N ALA A 124 -10.72 -8.58 -13.00
CA ALA A 124 -11.14 -9.24 -11.77
C ALA A 124 -11.15 -10.79 -11.91
N GLY A 125 -11.52 -11.32 -13.06
CA GLY A 125 -11.54 -12.78 -13.33
C GLY A 125 -10.15 -13.42 -13.31
N ASP A 126 -9.10 -12.64 -13.63
CA ASP A 126 -7.70 -13.10 -13.65
C ASP A 126 -6.99 -12.89 -12.31
N TRP A 127 -7.63 -12.21 -11.37
CA TRP A 127 -7.03 -11.91 -10.07
C TRP A 127 -6.86 -13.17 -9.22
N ARG A 128 -5.70 -13.30 -8.61
CA ARG A 128 -5.39 -14.40 -7.70
C ARG A 128 -4.75 -13.86 -6.44
N LEU A 129 -5.18 -14.41 -5.31
CA LEU A 129 -4.55 -14.24 -4.01
C LEU A 129 -3.85 -15.53 -3.63
N THR A 130 -2.59 -15.44 -3.25
CA THR A 130 -1.81 -16.58 -2.78
C THR A 130 -1.60 -16.48 -1.27
N VAL A 131 -1.83 -17.56 -0.53
CA VAL A 131 -1.43 -17.69 0.89
C VAL A 131 -0.26 -18.65 0.98
N THR A 132 0.84 -18.21 1.61
CA THR A 132 2.13 -18.91 1.66
C THR A 132 2.79 -18.83 3.04
N GLY A 133 4.01 -19.33 3.14
CA GLY A 133 4.84 -19.28 4.36
C GLY A 133 4.44 -20.38 5.36
N LEU A 134 4.23 -20.00 6.61
CA LEU A 134 3.90 -20.92 7.70
C LEU A 134 2.43 -21.37 7.66
N VAL A 135 2.07 -22.07 6.59
CA VAL A 135 0.78 -22.72 6.34
C VAL A 135 0.97 -24.20 6.03
N GLU A 136 -0.07 -25.01 6.21
CA GLU A 136 -0.06 -26.43 5.85
C GLU A 136 -0.01 -26.62 4.34
N ARG A 137 -0.70 -25.75 3.60
CA ARG A 137 -0.76 -25.80 2.13
C ARG A 137 -0.64 -24.40 1.55
N ARG A 138 0.31 -24.23 0.60
CA ARG A 138 0.26 -23.06 -0.28
C ARG A 138 -1.07 -23.10 -1.03
N THR A 139 -1.89 -22.08 -0.86
CA THR A 139 -3.24 -22.03 -1.46
C THR A 139 -3.36 -20.80 -2.35
N VAL A 140 -3.99 -20.97 -3.49
CA VAL A 140 -4.29 -19.87 -4.43
C VAL A 140 -5.79 -19.75 -4.55
N PHE A 141 -6.32 -18.58 -4.32
CA PHE A 141 -7.74 -18.26 -4.38
C PHE A 141 -8.03 -17.34 -5.56
N SER A 142 -9.08 -17.64 -6.31
CA SER A 142 -9.79 -16.69 -7.17
C SER A 142 -10.69 -15.78 -6.32
N LEU A 143 -11.27 -14.74 -6.92
CA LEU A 143 -12.26 -13.93 -6.21
C LEU A 143 -13.54 -14.73 -5.86
N ASP A 144 -13.89 -15.72 -6.67
CA ASP A 144 -15.06 -16.55 -6.39
C ASP A 144 -14.78 -17.53 -5.24
N ASP A 145 -13.59 -18.15 -5.19
CA ASP A 145 -13.16 -18.95 -4.04
C ASP A 145 -13.22 -18.14 -2.72
N LEU A 146 -12.80 -16.86 -2.76
CA LEU A 146 -12.88 -15.99 -1.59
C LEU A 146 -14.33 -15.69 -1.17
N ARG A 147 -15.24 -15.52 -2.13
CA ARG A 147 -16.69 -15.33 -1.86
C ARG A 147 -17.32 -16.57 -1.26
N ASP A 148 -16.90 -17.74 -1.70
CA ASP A 148 -17.40 -19.04 -1.21
C ASP A 148 -16.96 -19.32 0.23
N LEU A 149 -15.82 -18.77 0.70
CA LEU A 149 -15.42 -18.83 2.10
C LEU A 149 -16.32 -18.01 3.03
N GLY A 150 -17.06 -17.06 2.49
CA GLY A 150 -18.01 -16.24 3.22
C GLY A 150 -17.95 -14.77 2.80
N THR A 151 -19.09 -14.11 2.83
CA THR A 151 -19.19 -12.67 2.54
C THR A 151 -19.75 -11.95 3.75
N VAL A 152 -19.04 -10.92 4.21
CA VAL A 152 -19.46 -10.04 5.31
C VAL A 152 -19.39 -8.60 4.88
N THR A 153 -20.18 -7.75 5.53
CA THR A 153 -20.02 -6.28 5.46
C THR A 153 -19.75 -5.79 6.86
N GLU A 154 -18.59 -5.18 7.05
CA GLU A 154 -18.16 -4.63 8.32
C GLU A 154 -18.03 -3.10 8.22
N ARG A 155 -18.58 -2.41 9.21
CA ARG A 155 -18.48 -0.96 9.31
C ARG A 155 -17.29 -0.57 10.16
N SER A 156 -16.40 0.26 9.60
CA SER A 156 -15.24 0.73 10.34
C SER A 156 -14.80 2.13 9.92
N ASP A 157 -13.95 2.73 10.75
CA ASP A 157 -13.28 3.99 10.45
C ASP A 157 -11.97 3.71 9.75
N PHE A 158 -11.54 4.63 8.91
CA PHE A 158 -10.29 4.53 8.17
C PHE A 158 -9.44 5.78 8.40
N HIS A 159 -8.21 5.59 8.86
CA HIS A 159 -7.27 6.64 9.26
C HIS A 159 -6.03 6.60 8.40
N CYS A 160 -5.71 7.69 7.71
CA CYS A 160 -4.51 7.78 6.89
C CYS A 160 -3.39 8.51 7.63
N VAL A 161 -2.15 8.08 7.44
CA VAL A 161 -0.96 8.75 7.97
C VAL A 161 -0.85 10.20 7.51
N THR A 162 -1.45 10.54 6.37
CA THR A 162 -1.51 11.90 5.81
C THR A 162 -2.59 12.77 6.45
N SER A 163 -2.93 12.45 7.72
CA SER A 163 -3.74 13.28 8.63
C SER A 163 -5.22 13.44 8.26
N TRP A 164 -5.81 12.49 7.53
CA TRP A 164 -7.25 12.46 7.31
C TRP A 164 -7.89 11.17 7.81
N SER A 165 -9.14 11.27 8.22
CA SER A 165 -9.98 10.13 8.62
C SER A 165 -11.30 10.17 7.89
N ARG A 166 -11.77 9.01 7.43
CA ARG A 166 -13.12 8.79 6.98
C ARG A 166 -13.81 7.80 7.90
N LEU A 167 -14.93 8.22 8.47
CA LEU A 167 -15.71 7.40 9.38
C LEU A 167 -16.82 6.65 8.63
N ASP A 168 -17.33 5.61 9.27
CA ASP A 168 -18.49 4.85 8.81
C ASP A 168 -18.32 4.26 7.38
N ASN A 169 -17.17 3.65 7.11
CA ASN A 169 -16.96 2.92 5.86
C ASN A 169 -17.60 1.53 5.96
N ASP A 170 -18.45 1.18 5.01
CA ASP A 170 -18.99 -0.16 4.86
C ASP A 170 -18.10 -0.96 3.88
N TRP A 171 -17.26 -1.85 4.40
CA TRP A 171 -16.40 -2.73 3.60
C TRP A 171 -17.04 -4.09 3.42
N THR A 172 -17.21 -4.53 2.19
CA THR A 172 -17.71 -5.87 1.87
C THR A 172 -16.59 -6.75 1.34
N GLY A 173 -16.44 -7.92 1.96
CA GLY A 173 -15.36 -8.84 1.65
C GLY A 173 -15.46 -10.15 2.44
N VAL A 174 -14.34 -10.84 2.58
CA VAL A 174 -14.15 -12.01 3.43
C VAL A 174 -13.20 -11.68 4.56
N ARG A 175 -13.40 -12.25 5.75
CA ARG A 175 -12.46 -12.06 6.87
C ARG A 175 -11.11 -12.68 6.54
N VAL A 176 -10.03 -11.96 6.82
CA VAL A 176 -8.66 -12.46 6.55
C VAL A 176 -8.41 -13.79 7.24
N ARG A 177 -8.89 -13.95 8.49
CA ARG A 177 -8.74 -15.20 9.24
C ARG A 177 -9.33 -16.42 8.53
N ASP A 178 -10.48 -16.27 7.90
CA ASP A 178 -11.15 -17.39 7.23
C ASP A 178 -10.33 -17.87 6.02
N VAL A 179 -9.69 -16.94 5.33
CA VAL A 179 -8.81 -17.22 4.19
C VAL A 179 -7.50 -17.89 4.61
N ILE A 180 -6.84 -17.38 5.66
CA ILE A 180 -5.59 -17.99 6.14
C ILE A 180 -5.85 -19.34 6.82
N ASP A 181 -6.98 -19.49 7.53
CA ASP A 181 -7.37 -20.77 8.15
C ASP A 181 -7.68 -21.85 7.10
N ALA A 182 -8.24 -21.48 5.95
CA ALA A 182 -8.43 -22.40 4.82
C ALA A 182 -7.10 -22.94 4.25
N ALA A 183 -5.99 -22.20 4.40
CA ALA A 183 -4.65 -22.66 4.07
C ALA A 183 -3.97 -23.48 5.19
N GLY A 184 -4.53 -23.46 6.40
CA GLY A 184 -4.01 -24.14 7.61
C GLY A 184 -2.83 -23.41 8.22
N VAL A 185 -3.10 -22.47 9.13
CA VAL A 185 -2.06 -21.69 9.82
C VAL A 185 -1.26 -22.57 10.77
N LYS A 186 0.07 -22.59 10.65
CA LYS A 186 0.95 -23.30 11.56
C LYS A 186 1.12 -22.54 12.88
N ALA A 187 1.26 -23.27 13.98
CA ALA A 187 1.39 -22.71 15.32
C ALA A 187 2.59 -21.75 15.50
N ALA A 188 3.62 -21.88 14.67
CA ALA A 188 4.79 -21.00 14.70
C ALA A 188 4.54 -19.64 14.04
N ALA A 189 3.43 -19.45 13.31
CA ALA A 189 3.13 -18.18 12.65
C ALA A 189 2.76 -17.13 13.67
N SER A 190 3.39 -15.97 13.60
CA SER A 190 3.13 -14.81 14.45
C SER A 190 2.90 -13.51 13.68
N HIS A 191 3.34 -13.46 12.42
CA HIS A 191 3.27 -12.28 11.56
C HIS A 191 2.80 -12.64 10.15
N VAL A 192 2.33 -11.62 9.44
CA VAL A 192 1.94 -11.70 8.02
C VAL A 192 2.61 -10.55 7.28
N ILE A 193 3.26 -10.85 6.17
CA ILE A 193 3.59 -9.85 5.17
C ILE A 193 2.52 -9.92 4.08
N ALA A 194 1.74 -8.86 3.94
CA ALA A 194 0.78 -8.70 2.87
C ALA A 194 1.44 -7.99 1.70
N SER A 195 1.42 -8.59 0.51
CA SER A 195 2.01 -8.01 -0.69
C SER A 195 0.93 -7.67 -1.72
N GLY A 196 1.10 -6.54 -2.39
CA GLY A 196 0.25 -6.05 -3.45
C GLY A 196 1.04 -5.63 -4.68
N HIS A 197 0.33 -5.36 -5.76
CA HIS A 197 0.95 -4.93 -7.01
C HIS A 197 1.35 -3.43 -6.97
N PRO A 198 2.43 -2.96 -7.65
CA PRO A 198 3.46 -3.75 -8.34
C PRO A 198 4.55 -4.32 -7.43
N ALA A 199 4.85 -3.71 -6.29
CA ALA A 199 5.89 -4.15 -5.36
C ALA A 199 5.66 -3.56 -3.96
N TYR A 200 4.43 -3.35 -3.60
CA TYR A 200 4.04 -2.82 -2.29
C TYR A 200 3.85 -3.96 -1.30
N SER A 201 4.28 -3.75 -0.07
CA SER A 201 4.05 -4.70 1.03
C SER A 201 3.87 -3.99 2.36
N ALA A 202 3.22 -4.64 3.31
CA ALA A 202 3.09 -4.19 4.68
C ALA A 202 3.17 -5.39 5.64
N ASN A 203 3.91 -5.21 6.74
CA ASN A 203 3.94 -6.16 7.85
C ASN A 203 2.75 -5.97 8.77
N LEU A 204 2.29 -7.05 9.38
CA LEU A 204 1.18 -7.07 10.31
C LEU A 204 1.36 -8.21 11.32
N ASP A 205 0.98 -7.96 12.57
CA ASP A 205 0.81 -9.03 13.55
C ASP A 205 -0.30 -10.00 13.11
N LEU A 206 -0.09 -11.30 13.29
CA LEU A 206 -1.11 -12.32 12.99
C LEU A 206 -2.40 -12.07 13.79
N GLU A 207 -2.29 -11.63 15.03
CA GLU A 207 -3.45 -11.29 15.86
C GLU A 207 -4.30 -10.18 15.26
N VAL A 208 -3.64 -9.16 14.68
CA VAL A 208 -4.32 -8.02 14.05
C VAL A 208 -5.09 -8.45 12.81
N VAL A 209 -4.50 -9.26 11.94
CA VAL A 209 -5.20 -9.73 10.73
C VAL A 209 -6.31 -10.73 11.03
N ARG A 210 -6.30 -11.38 12.20
CA ARG A 210 -7.34 -12.29 12.66
C ARG A 210 -8.56 -11.62 13.29
N ARG A 211 -8.54 -10.30 13.45
CA ARG A 211 -9.67 -9.54 13.98
C ARG A 211 -10.90 -9.67 13.07
N ASP A 212 -12.08 -9.52 13.67
CA ASP A 212 -13.35 -9.58 12.93
C ASP A 212 -13.47 -8.49 11.86
N ASP A 213 -12.86 -7.33 12.10
CA ASP A 213 -12.88 -6.15 11.22
C ASP A 213 -11.75 -6.13 10.19
N SER A 214 -10.85 -7.11 10.16
CA SER A 214 -9.79 -7.25 9.16
C SER A 214 -10.30 -8.04 7.96
N LEU A 215 -10.41 -7.40 6.80
CA LEU A 215 -11.05 -7.93 5.61
C LEU A 215 -10.14 -7.95 4.37
N LEU A 216 -10.37 -8.93 3.52
CA LEU A 216 -10.03 -8.86 2.09
C LEU A 216 -11.29 -8.37 1.38
N ALA A 217 -11.33 -7.06 1.09
CA ALA A 217 -12.51 -6.37 0.58
C ALA A 217 -12.49 -6.26 -0.94
N TRP A 218 -13.66 -6.41 -1.57
CA TRP A 218 -13.92 -6.20 -3.01
C TRP A 218 -14.97 -5.13 -3.27
N ALA A 219 -15.66 -4.62 -2.22
CA ALA A 219 -16.61 -3.53 -2.33
C ALA A 219 -16.50 -2.55 -1.14
N HIS A 220 -16.91 -1.31 -1.37
CA HIS A 220 -16.92 -0.22 -0.40
C HIS A 220 -18.20 0.59 -0.58
N ASP A 221 -18.90 0.86 0.53
CA ASP A 221 -20.18 1.60 0.55
C ASP A 221 -21.21 1.06 -0.46
N GLY A 222 -21.31 -0.27 -0.57
CA GLY A 222 -22.26 -0.96 -1.43
C GLY A 222 -21.90 -0.99 -2.92
N ALA A 223 -20.74 -0.45 -3.32
CA ALA A 223 -20.27 -0.47 -4.70
C ALA A 223 -18.96 -1.28 -4.84
N PRO A 224 -18.71 -1.94 -5.99
CA PRO A 224 -17.43 -2.57 -6.25
C PRO A 224 -16.27 -1.57 -6.08
N LEU A 225 -15.14 -2.01 -5.54
CA LEU A 225 -13.95 -1.19 -5.43
C LEU A 225 -13.48 -0.71 -6.80
N THR A 226 -13.27 0.60 -6.91
CA THR A 226 -12.62 1.14 -8.09
C THR A 226 -11.14 0.74 -8.10
N ARG A 227 -10.51 0.81 -9.27
CA ARG A 227 -9.10 0.49 -9.45
C ARG A 227 -8.22 1.35 -8.54
N GLU A 228 -8.49 2.65 -8.45
CA GLU A 228 -7.73 3.61 -7.62
C GLU A 228 -7.82 3.29 -6.12
N HIS A 229 -8.90 2.67 -5.67
CA HIS A 229 -9.12 2.28 -4.29
C HIS A 229 -8.71 0.83 -3.98
N GLY A 230 -8.02 0.17 -4.93
CA GLY A 230 -7.44 -1.16 -4.71
C GLY A 230 -8.25 -2.31 -5.26
N GLY A 231 -9.27 -2.05 -6.11
CA GLY A 231 -9.99 -3.11 -6.80
C GLY A 231 -9.09 -3.91 -7.76
N PRO A 232 -9.36 -5.21 -7.92
CA PRO A 232 -10.55 -5.92 -7.48
C PRO A 232 -10.50 -6.43 -6.03
N LEU A 233 -9.33 -6.43 -5.36
CA LEU A 233 -9.16 -6.92 -3.99
C LEU A 233 -8.17 -6.07 -3.21
N ARG A 234 -8.56 -5.64 -2.02
CA ARG A 234 -7.67 -4.96 -1.08
C ARG A 234 -7.75 -5.55 0.31
N LEU A 235 -6.65 -5.43 1.05
CA LEU A 235 -6.66 -5.62 2.49
C LEU A 235 -7.21 -4.37 3.18
N VAL A 236 -8.01 -4.55 4.23
CA VAL A 236 -8.50 -3.51 5.13
C VAL A 236 -8.20 -3.92 6.56
N VAL A 237 -7.46 -3.07 7.28
CA VAL A 237 -7.08 -3.28 8.70
C VAL A 237 -7.38 -1.98 9.44
N PRO A 238 -8.60 -1.80 9.96
CA PRO A 238 -9.10 -0.52 10.48
C PRO A 238 -8.31 0.03 11.67
N VAL A 239 -7.77 -0.85 12.51
CA VAL A 239 -7.01 -0.49 13.72
C VAL A 239 -5.58 -0.03 13.43
N ARG A 240 -5.20 0.08 12.17
CA ARG A 240 -3.89 0.56 11.72
C ARG A 240 -4.05 1.70 10.72
N TYR A 241 -3.04 2.54 10.63
CA TYR A 241 -3.00 3.53 9.56
C TYR A 241 -3.14 2.87 8.17
N GLY A 242 -3.76 3.61 7.25
CA GLY A 242 -4.18 3.11 5.93
C GLY A 242 -3.09 2.48 5.06
N TRP A 243 -1.79 2.74 5.30
CA TRP A 243 -0.73 2.06 4.56
C TRP A 243 -0.61 0.57 4.89
N LYS A 244 -1.09 0.12 6.07
CA LYS A 244 -1.20 -1.30 6.40
C LYS A 244 -2.32 -2.02 5.63
N SER A 245 -3.24 -1.26 5.05
CA SER A 245 -4.38 -1.75 4.25
C SER A 245 -4.00 -1.84 2.78
N VAL A 246 -3.26 -2.88 2.42
CA VAL A 246 -2.63 -3.09 1.11
C VAL A 246 -3.67 -3.12 -0.02
N LYS A 247 -3.50 -2.24 -1.02
CA LYS A 247 -4.26 -2.26 -2.27
C LYS A 247 -3.76 -3.35 -3.21
N TRP A 248 -4.65 -3.86 -4.08
CA TRP A 248 -4.29 -4.82 -5.12
C TRP A 248 -3.53 -6.03 -4.54
N VAL A 249 -4.02 -6.53 -3.39
CA VAL A 249 -3.33 -7.59 -2.65
C VAL A 249 -3.28 -8.88 -3.46
N THR A 250 -2.10 -9.48 -3.54
CA THR A 250 -1.82 -10.70 -4.30
C THR A 250 -1.25 -11.83 -3.46
N GLU A 251 -0.67 -11.51 -2.29
CA GLU A 251 -0.09 -12.51 -1.40
C GLU A 251 -0.30 -12.14 0.07
N LEU A 252 -0.57 -13.17 0.87
CA LEU A 252 -0.43 -13.17 2.32
C LEU A 252 0.58 -14.25 2.68
N ARG A 253 1.75 -13.85 3.16
CA ARG A 253 2.80 -14.78 3.59
C ARG A 253 2.95 -14.77 5.10
N LEU A 254 2.68 -15.92 5.72
CA LEU A 254 2.76 -16.09 7.16
C LEU A 254 4.20 -16.38 7.60
N LEU A 255 4.65 -15.74 8.67
CA LEU A 255 6.02 -15.76 9.17
C LEU A 255 6.06 -16.00 10.69
N ASP A 256 7.22 -16.44 11.19
CA ASP A 256 7.50 -16.61 12.62
C ASP A 256 8.11 -15.35 13.28
N ARG A 257 8.36 -14.31 12.50
CA ARG A 257 8.95 -13.05 12.92
C ARG A 257 8.43 -11.90 12.10
N ASP A 258 8.59 -10.70 12.61
CA ASP A 258 8.33 -9.48 11.87
C ASP A 258 9.37 -9.28 10.74
N VAL A 259 8.88 -8.84 9.58
CA VAL A 259 9.70 -8.49 8.42
C VAL A 259 9.13 -7.21 7.86
N HIS A 260 9.95 -6.17 7.77
CA HIS A 260 9.53 -4.86 7.29
C HIS A 260 8.90 -4.95 5.89
N GLY A 261 7.83 -4.18 5.70
CA GLY A 261 7.23 -3.92 4.42
C GLY A 261 7.79 -2.64 3.78
N TYR A 262 7.13 -2.20 2.71
CA TYR A 262 7.59 -1.07 1.88
C TYR A 262 7.87 0.22 2.68
N TRP A 263 6.93 0.64 3.53
CA TRP A 263 7.07 1.89 4.27
C TRP A 263 7.91 1.74 5.53
N GLU A 264 7.86 0.59 6.19
CA GLU A 264 8.67 0.29 7.37
C GLU A 264 10.16 0.31 7.03
N GLU A 265 10.57 -0.22 5.87
CA GLU A 265 11.95 -0.10 5.35
C GLU A 265 12.37 1.35 5.11
N ARG A 266 11.41 2.29 5.05
CA ARG A 266 11.61 3.72 4.83
C ARG A 266 11.42 4.55 6.09
N GLY A 267 11.40 3.91 7.27
CA GLY A 267 11.34 4.56 8.56
C GLY A 267 9.92 4.87 9.07
N TYR A 268 8.91 4.22 8.50
CA TYR A 268 7.57 4.24 9.09
C TYR A 268 7.47 3.23 10.24
N HIS A 269 6.54 3.47 11.15
CA HIS A 269 6.38 2.67 12.35
C HIS A 269 5.82 1.26 12.07
N ASP A 270 6.41 0.23 12.67
CA ASP A 270 6.03 -1.18 12.45
C ASP A 270 4.57 -1.46 12.81
N VAL A 271 4.07 -0.93 13.94
CA VAL A 271 2.71 -1.18 14.41
C VAL A 271 1.69 -0.28 13.71
N ALA A 272 1.99 1.01 13.55
CA ALA A 272 1.13 1.96 12.84
C ALA A 272 -0.23 2.23 13.50
N ASP A 273 -0.29 2.32 14.84
CA ASP A 273 -1.51 2.66 15.57
C ASP A 273 -1.84 4.15 15.39
N PRO A 274 -3.02 4.52 14.84
CA PRO A 274 -3.36 5.90 14.60
C PRO A 274 -3.65 6.70 15.87
N PHE A 275 -4.13 6.06 16.93
CA PHE A 275 -4.43 6.72 18.20
C PHE A 275 -3.19 7.00 19.05
N LEU A 276 -2.11 6.25 18.81
CA LEU A 276 -0.80 6.49 19.39
C LEU A 276 0.10 7.34 18.48
N GLU A 277 -0.43 7.83 17.34
CA GLU A 277 0.31 8.59 16.33
C GLU A 277 1.59 7.89 15.83
N GLN A 278 1.58 6.58 15.77
CA GLN A 278 2.72 5.78 15.31
C GLN A 278 2.92 5.91 13.80
N ARG A 279 3.43 7.07 13.36
CA ARG A 279 3.68 7.40 11.95
C ARG A 279 5.08 6.96 11.54
N PHE A 280 6.07 7.29 12.35
CA PHE A 280 7.49 7.05 12.08
C PHE A 280 8.13 6.29 13.25
N ALA A 281 9.20 5.52 12.94
CA ALA A 281 10.00 4.79 13.92
C ALA A 281 10.92 5.73 14.71
#